data_f767eb13f3b777cfb87519a195483b7b
#
_entry.id   f767eb13f3b777cfb87519a195483b7b
#
_cell.length_a   1.000
_cell.length_b   1.000
_cell.length_c   1.000
_cell.angle_alpha   90.00
_cell.angle_beta   90.00
_cell.angle_gamma   90.00
#
_symmetry.space_group_name_H-M   'P 1'
#
loop_
_entity.id
_entity.type
_entity.pdbx_description
1 polymer ?
#
loop_
_entity_poly.entity_id
_entity_poly.type
_entity_poly.pdbx_seq_one_letter_code
_entity_poly.pdbx_strand_id
1 'polypeptide(L)'
;IFDGRLDELSEILTSLLPKNIKSVLVAGLGNTDITADALGPKVVNYVLATRHIINDYNNDNKYFSDFFNVSSISTGVLGDTGIESAEIIKGVVNQINPDCVIAVDALAASSASRLGNTVQLCNAGISPGSGVGNHRHEISENTLGIPVISIGIPTVVSTSVIKGKNGGDGMFVTPREIDRIIEHGAKLIAMTVNVCLQKNIDAKDLFSLVG
;
A
#
# COMPACT_ATOMS: atom_id res chain seq x y z
N ILE A 1 2.90 -16.79 -4.20
CA ILE A 1 3.49 -15.50 -4.65
C ILE A 1 4.08 -15.69 -6.05
N PHE A 2 4.81 -16.78 -6.30
CA PHE A 2 5.46 -17.07 -7.60
C PHE A 2 4.58 -17.90 -8.56
N ASP A 3 3.29 -17.66 -8.61
CA ASP A 3 2.30 -18.37 -9.43
C ASP A 3 1.76 -17.53 -10.61
N GLY A 4 2.52 -16.52 -11.03
CA GLY A 4 2.17 -15.58 -12.11
C GLY A 4 1.46 -14.31 -11.64
N ARG A 5 0.88 -14.28 -10.44
CA ARG A 5 0.21 -13.08 -9.91
C ARG A 5 1.18 -11.94 -9.62
N LEU A 6 2.39 -12.26 -9.19
CA LEU A 6 3.43 -11.26 -8.95
C LEU A 6 3.81 -10.54 -10.25
N ASP A 7 4.00 -11.28 -11.33
CA ASP A 7 4.38 -10.73 -12.63
C ASP A 7 3.27 -9.81 -13.17
N GLU A 8 2.02 -10.29 -13.16
CA GLU A 8 0.85 -9.51 -13.59
C GLU A 8 0.70 -8.19 -12.80
N LEU A 9 0.78 -8.26 -11.47
CA LEU A 9 0.69 -7.06 -10.62
C LEU A 9 1.87 -6.11 -10.85
N SER A 10 3.07 -6.64 -11.08
CA SER A 10 4.28 -5.85 -11.35
C SER A 10 4.18 -5.11 -12.68
N GLU A 11 3.64 -5.74 -13.71
CA GLU A 11 3.36 -5.10 -15.01
C GLU A 11 2.34 -3.96 -14.86
N ILE A 12 1.24 -4.22 -14.15
CA ILE A 12 0.21 -3.21 -13.89
C ILE A 12 0.79 -2.03 -13.10
N LEU A 13 1.48 -2.28 -11.98
CA LEU A 13 2.07 -1.23 -11.17
C LEU A 13 3.09 -0.42 -11.99
N THR A 14 3.95 -1.09 -12.76
CA THR A 14 4.93 -0.42 -13.63
C THR A 14 4.24 0.50 -14.64
N SER A 15 3.08 0.11 -15.18
CA SER A 15 2.32 0.93 -16.13
C SER A 15 1.70 2.19 -15.49
N LEU A 16 1.43 2.15 -14.18
CA LEU A 16 0.86 3.26 -13.42
C LEU A 16 1.92 4.21 -12.87
N LEU A 17 3.16 3.74 -12.67
CA LEU A 17 4.25 4.57 -12.17
C LEU A 17 4.59 5.70 -13.15
N PRO A 18 4.78 6.94 -12.66
CA PRO A 18 5.22 8.03 -13.50
C PRO A 18 6.58 7.73 -14.15
N LYS A 19 6.80 8.29 -15.36
CA LYS A 19 8.08 8.11 -16.06
C LYS A 19 9.20 8.88 -15.36
N ASN A 20 10.40 8.32 -15.40
CA ASN A 20 11.64 8.97 -14.90
C ASN A 20 11.66 9.28 -13.39
N ILE A 21 10.84 8.60 -12.58
CA ILE A 21 10.94 8.70 -11.12
C ILE A 21 12.21 8.00 -10.62
N LYS A 22 12.76 8.52 -9.52
CA LYS A 22 13.96 7.99 -8.86
C LYS A 22 13.72 7.66 -7.39
N SER A 23 12.65 8.18 -6.82
CA SER A 23 12.32 8.05 -5.41
C SER A 23 10.83 7.82 -5.19
N VAL A 24 10.50 6.92 -4.25
CA VAL A 24 9.12 6.59 -3.87
C VAL A 24 9.00 6.55 -2.36
N LEU A 25 7.89 7.08 -1.86
CA LEU A 25 7.41 6.86 -0.50
C LEU A 25 6.28 5.82 -0.52
N VAL A 26 6.46 4.70 0.16
CA VAL A 26 5.40 3.72 0.40
C VAL A 26 4.73 4.02 1.74
N ALA A 27 3.45 4.34 1.72
CA ALA A 27 2.68 4.68 2.90
C ALA A 27 1.63 3.60 3.19
N GLY A 28 1.78 2.87 4.29
CA GLY A 28 0.81 1.90 4.78
C GLY A 28 -0.21 2.55 5.69
N LEU A 29 -1.48 2.48 5.29
CA LEU A 29 -2.63 3.02 6.02
C LEU A 29 -3.32 1.92 6.80
N GLY A 30 -3.97 2.28 7.90
CA GLY A 30 -4.76 1.37 8.71
C GLY A 30 -4.19 1.12 10.11
N ASN A 31 -4.86 0.25 10.84
CA ASN A 31 -4.60 -0.07 12.24
C ASN A 31 -4.04 -1.49 12.37
N THR A 32 -2.85 -1.64 12.97
CA THR A 32 -2.21 -2.95 13.23
C THR A 32 -3.01 -3.81 14.21
N ASP A 33 -3.77 -3.20 15.10
CA ASP A 33 -4.53 -3.90 16.14
C ASP A 33 -5.87 -4.46 15.64
N ILE A 34 -6.28 -4.06 14.44
CA ILE A 34 -7.48 -4.54 13.77
C ILE A 34 -7.08 -5.33 12.53
N THR A 35 -7.15 -6.67 12.59
CA THR A 35 -6.67 -7.55 11.50
C THR A 35 -7.18 -7.12 10.14
N ALA A 36 -8.47 -6.83 9.98
CA ALA A 36 -9.06 -6.45 8.70
C ALA A 36 -8.55 -5.10 8.16
N ASP A 37 -7.93 -4.28 9.00
CA ASP A 37 -7.39 -2.95 8.70
C ASP A 37 -5.84 -2.93 8.69
N ALA A 38 -5.18 -4.07 8.94
CA ALA A 38 -3.73 -4.15 9.10
C ALA A 38 -2.94 -4.32 7.79
N LEU A 39 -3.60 -4.25 6.62
CA LEU A 39 -2.94 -4.52 5.33
C LEU A 39 -1.76 -3.57 5.07
N GLY A 40 -2.01 -2.26 5.12
CA GLY A 40 -0.99 -1.25 4.83
C GLY A 40 0.22 -1.33 5.77
N PRO A 41 0.05 -1.33 7.10
CA PRO A 41 1.14 -1.51 8.04
C PRO A 41 1.96 -2.78 7.81
N LYS A 42 1.31 -3.90 7.50
CA LYS A 42 2.02 -5.17 7.19
C LYS A 42 2.77 -5.11 5.86
N VAL A 43 2.25 -4.44 4.83
CA VAL A 43 2.99 -4.22 3.58
C VAL A 43 4.28 -3.48 3.84
N VAL A 44 4.24 -2.41 4.63
CA VAL A 44 5.43 -1.61 4.99
C VAL A 44 6.53 -2.46 5.61
N ASN A 45 6.20 -3.47 6.42
CA ASN A 45 7.18 -4.36 7.04
C ASN A 45 7.95 -5.23 6.02
N TYR A 46 7.39 -5.46 4.83
CA TYR A 46 7.99 -6.26 3.76
C TYR A 46 8.54 -5.41 2.59
N VAL A 47 8.43 -4.08 2.65
CA VAL A 47 9.01 -3.18 1.65
C VAL A 47 10.50 -3.00 1.93
N LEU A 48 11.33 -3.19 0.90
CA LEU A 48 12.76 -2.94 0.96
C LEU A 48 13.05 -1.43 0.93
N ALA A 49 13.19 -0.81 2.09
CA ALA A 49 13.57 0.60 2.21
C ALA A 49 15.07 0.77 1.95
N THR A 50 15.43 1.57 0.95
CA THR A 50 16.81 1.74 0.47
C THR A 50 17.34 3.16 0.63
N ARG A 51 16.48 4.15 0.96
CA ARG A 51 16.87 5.56 1.04
C ARG A 51 18.06 5.81 1.96
N HIS A 52 18.11 5.18 3.12
CA HIS A 52 19.23 5.32 4.06
C HIS A 52 20.55 4.79 3.48
N ILE A 53 20.50 3.65 2.78
CA ILE A 53 21.67 3.05 2.12
C ILE A 53 22.22 4.01 1.06
N ILE A 54 21.34 4.55 0.22
CA ILE A 54 21.74 5.48 -0.86
C ILE A 54 22.33 6.76 -0.28
N ASN A 55 21.75 7.32 0.77
CA ASN A 55 22.24 8.56 1.38
C ASN A 55 23.59 8.38 2.07
N ASP A 56 23.82 7.25 2.72
CA ASP A 56 25.06 6.98 3.49
C ASP A 56 26.23 6.62 2.56
N TYR A 57 25.97 5.99 1.41
CA TYR A 57 27.00 5.44 0.51
C TYR A 57 27.14 6.16 -0.83
N ASN A 58 26.44 7.29 -1.05
CA ASN A 58 26.41 8.02 -2.33
C ASN A 58 27.77 8.53 -2.84
N ASN A 59 28.83 8.49 -2.03
CA ASN A 59 30.13 9.04 -2.42
C ASN A 59 31.19 8.03 -2.84
N ASP A 60 31.05 6.71 -2.51
CA ASP A 60 32.17 5.78 -2.69
C ASP A 60 31.81 4.40 -3.25
N ASN A 61 30.54 4.06 -3.48
CA ASN A 61 30.20 2.67 -3.81
C ASN A 61 29.30 2.52 -5.05
N LYS A 62 29.91 2.16 -6.16
CA LYS A 62 29.23 1.83 -7.44
C LYS A 62 28.11 0.79 -7.32
N TYR A 63 28.12 -0.03 -6.26
CA TYR A 63 27.15 -1.10 -6.04
C TYR A 63 25.76 -0.60 -5.66
N PHE A 64 25.63 0.60 -5.08
CA PHE A 64 24.34 1.16 -4.65
C PHE A 64 23.79 2.22 -5.59
N SER A 65 24.53 2.60 -6.63
CA SER A 65 24.09 3.57 -7.65
C SER A 65 22.83 3.11 -8.40
N ASP A 66 22.61 1.80 -8.46
CA ASP A 66 21.53 1.19 -9.22
C ASP A 66 20.28 0.87 -8.38
N PHE A 67 20.34 1.14 -7.05
CA PHE A 67 19.18 1.00 -6.20
C PHE A 67 18.21 2.15 -6.41
N PHE A 68 16.94 1.80 -6.48
CA PHE A 68 15.86 2.78 -6.47
C PHE A 68 15.67 3.33 -5.04
N ASN A 69 15.48 4.64 -4.90
CA ASN A 69 15.36 5.28 -3.59
C ASN A 69 13.94 5.05 -3.03
N VAL A 70 13.82 4.15 -2.05
CA VAL A 70 12.55 3.79 -1.41
C VAL A 70 12.57 4.16 0.07
N SER A 71 11.55 4.89 0.48
CA SER A 71 11.20 5.12 1.89
C SER A 71 9.88 4.44 2.19
N SER A 72 9.66 4.02 3.42
CA SER A 72 8.38 3.45 3.85
C SER A 72 7.95 3.99 5.22
N ILE A 73 6.64 4.13 5.43
CA ILE A 73 6.05 4.57 6.68
C ILE A 73 4.69 3.91 6.91
N SER A 74 4.42 3.50 8.14
CA SER A 74 3.06 3.20 8.62
C SER A 74 2.54 4.41 9.39
N THR A 75 1.37 4.94 8.99
CA THR A 75 0.85 6.19 9.56
C THR A 75 0.07 5.99 10.87
N GLY A 76 -0.40 4.77 11.12
CA GLY A 76 -1.43 4.54 12.13
C GLY A 76 -2.77 5.18 11.73
N VAL A 77 -3.68 5.30 12.67
CA VAL A 77 -5.02 5.86 12.48
C VAL A 77 -5.22 7.08 13.38
N LEU A 78 -6.12 7.98 12.98
CA LEU A 78 -6.43 9.21 13.73
C LEU A 78 -6.81 8.93 15.20
N GLY A 79 -7.51 7.81 15.46
CA GLY A 79 -7.93 7.45 16.82
C GLY A 79 -6.77 7.20 17.78
N ASP A 80 -5.64 6.71 17.26
CA ASP A 80 -4.46 6.38 18.06
C ASP A 80 -3.46 7.55 18.11
N THR A 81 -3.30 8.24 16.97
CA THR A 81 -2.25 9.25 16.81
C THR A 81 -2.73 10.68 17.07
N GLY A 82 -4.04 10.93 16.94
CA GLY A 82 -4.62 12.28 16.94
C GLY A 82 -4.30 13.10 15.67
N ILE A 83 -3.68 12.48 14.65
CA ILE A 83 -3.22 13.13 13.42
C ILE A 83 -3.80 12.38 12.21
N GLU A 84 -4.31 13.10 11.22
CA GLU A 84 -4.76 12.47 9.97
C GLU A 84 -3.59 11.85 9.21
N SER A 85 -3.78 10.65 8.64
CA SER A 85 -2.76 9.98 7.84
C SER A 85 -2.26 10.85 6.68
N ALA A 86 -3.14 11.64 6.06
CA ALA A 86 -2.79 12.58 5.01
C ALA A 86 -1.83 13.68 5.49
N GLU A 87 -1.97 14.17 6.73
CA GLU A 87 -1.08 15.17 7.33
C GLU A 87 0.30 14.58 7.59
N ILE A 88 0.36 13.36 8.13
CA ILE A 88 1.63 12.64 8.36
C ILE A 88 2.36 12.45 7.02
N ILE A 89 1.67 11.91 6.01
CA ILE A 89 2.26 11.68 4.68
C ILE A 89 2.73 12.99 4.06
N LYS A 90 1.93 14.06 4.13
CA LYS A 90 2.32 15.37 3.61
C LYS A 90 3.55 15.93 4.30
N GLY A 91 3.65 15.78 5.61
CA GLY A 91 4.84 16.16 6.38
C GLY A 91 6.09 15.41 5.91
N VAL A 92 5.98 14.10 5.70
CA VAL A 92 7.08 13.27 5.18
C VAL A 92 7.42 13.66 3.75
N VAL A 93 6.42 13.82 2.86
CA VAL A 93 6.62 14.25 1.46
C VAL A 93 7.39 15.57 1.40
N ASN A 94 7.01 16.55 2.20
CA ASN A 94 7.70 17.85 2.26
C ASN A 94 9.16 17.74 2.75
N GLN A 95 9.46 16.76 3.60
CA GLN A 95 10.79 16.55 4.17
C GLN A 95 11.74 15.78 3.25
N ILE A 96 11.23 14.75 2.55
CA ILE A 96 12.09 13.83 1.77
C ILE A 96 11.96 14.03 0.27
N ASN A 97 10.97 14.81 -0.20
CA ASN A 97 10.69 15.14 -1.60
C ASN A 97 10.70 13.92 -2.54
N PRO A 98 9.83 12.91 -2.32
CA PRO A 98 9.75 11.76 -3.22
C PRO A 98 9.05 12.16 -4.53
N ASP A 99 9.35 11.45 -5.62
CA ASP A 99 8.73 11.70 -6.92
C ASP A 99 7.31 11.13 -7.01
N CYS A 100 6.97 10.16 -6.16
CA CYS A 100 5.67 9.50 -6.14
C CYS A 100 5.38 8.91 -4.76
N VAL A 101 4.10 8.82 -4.39
CA VAL A 101 3.62 8.07 -3.22
C VAL A 101 2.89 6.82 -3.69
N ILE A 102 3.17 5.68 -3.07
CA ILE A 102 2.35 4.46 -3.15
C ILE A 102 1.63 4.31 -1.81
N ALA A 103 0.32 4.55 -1.79
CA ALA A 103 -0.52 4.40 -0.61
C ALA A 103 -1.16 3.01 -0.60
N VAL A 104 -1.02 2.26 0.50
CA VAL A 104 -1.59 0.92 0.64
C VAL A 104 -2.62 0.91 1.76
N ASP A 105 -3.83 0.41 1.46
CA ASP A 105 -4.96 0.39 2.41
C ASP A 105 -5.82 -0.86 2.28
N ALA A 106 -6.53 -1.17 3.35
CA ALA A 106 -7.60 -2.15 3.38
C ALA A 106 -8.90 -1.51 2.88
N LEU A 107 -9.56 -2.14 1.91
CA LEU A 107 -10.72 -1.57 1.23
C LEU A 107 -12.03 -2.23 1.67
N ALA A 108 -13.16 -1.54 1.43
CA ALA A 108 -14.48 -2.14 1.49
C ALA A 108 -14.87 -2.72 0.13
N ALA A 109 -15.37 -3.96 0.13
CA ALA A 109 -15.83 -4.62 -1.08
C ALA A 109 -17.17 -4.05 -1.56
N SER A 110 -17.29 -3.74 -2.85
CA SER A 110 -18.54 -3.38 -3.50
C SER A 110 -19.42 -4.59 -3.85
N SER A 111 -18.87 -5.81 -3.76
CA SER A 111 -19.57 -7.08 -3.92
C SER A 111 -18.89 -8.18 -3.11
N ALA A 112 -19.65 -9.18 -2.66
CA ALA A 112 -19.11 -10.30 -1.89
C ALA A 112 -18.03 -11.09 -2.67
N SER A 113 -18.10 -11.15 -3.99
CA SER A 113 -17.13 -11.87 -4.84
C SER A 113 -15.75 -11.23 -4.86
N ARG A 114 -15.63 -9.95 -4.54
CA ARG A 114 -14.34 -9.24 -4.48
C ARG A 114 -13.65 -9.33 -3.12
N LEU A 115 -14.40 -9.70 -2.08
CA LEU A 115 -13.93 -9.75 -0.70
C LEU A 115 -12.76 -10.73 -0.57
N GLY A 116 -11.56 -10.24 -0.24
CA GLY A 116 -10.34 -11.03 -0.08
C GLY A 116 -9.76 -11.63 -1.37
N ASN A 117 -10.36 -11.36 -2.53
CA ASN A 117 -10.04 -12.05 -3.79
C ASN A 117 -9.44 -11.15 -4.88
N THR A 118 -9.35 -9.84 -4.65
CA THR A 118 -8.86 -8.89 -5.65
C THR A 118 -7.82 -7.96 -5.06
N VAL A 119 -6.78 -7.64 -5.82
CA VAL A 119 -5.91 -6.50 -5.57
C VAL A 119 -6.35 -5.37 -6.50
N GLN A 120 -6.56 -4.19 -5.96
CA GLN A 120 -7.01 -3.02 -6.72
C GLN A 120 -5.87 -1.99 -6.76
N LEU A 121 -5.54 -1.51 -7.96
CA LEU A 121 -4.55 -0.47 -8.19
C LEU A 121 -5.25 0.72 -8.89
N CYS A 122 -4.90 1.94 -8.47
CA CYS A 122 -5.45 3.15 -9.05
C CYS A 122 -4.43 4.30 -8.94
N ASN A 123 -4.42 5.19 -9.94
CA ASN A 123 -3.58 6.39 -9.94
C ASN A 123 -4.32 7.68 -9.54
N ALA A 124 -5.55 7.56 -9.04
CA ALA A 124 -6.35 8.70 -8.59
C ALA A 124 -6.18 9.02 -7.09
N GLY A 125 -5.33 8.28 -6.38
CA GLY A 125 -5.20 8.40 -4.92
C GLY A 125 -6.25 7.59 -4.16
N ILE A 126 -6.42 7.89 -2.87
CA ILE A 126 -7.31 7.17 -1.96
C ILE A 126 -7.88 8.10 -0.88
N SER A 127 -9.14 7.85 -0.49
CA SER A 127 -9.75 8.44 0.70
C SER A 127 -9.94 7.36 1.76
N PRO A 128 -9.04 7.28 2.76
CA PRO A 128 -9.07 6.21 3.76
C PRO A 128 -10.42 6.16 4.48
N GLY A 129 -10.93 4.95 4.74
CA GLY A 129 -12.18 4.75 5.47
C GLY A 129 -13.47 5.14 4.72
N SER A 130 -13.40 5.71 3.51
CA SER A 130 -14.60 6.12 2.75
C SER A 130 -15.57 4.98 2.48
N GLY A 131 -15.05 3.77 2.24
CA GLY A 131 -15.86 2.58 2.01
C GLY A 131 -16.67 2.08 3.21
N VAL A 132 -16.33 2.53 4.42
CA VAL A 132 -17.03 2.20 5.68
C VAL A 132 -17.75 3.42 6.30
N GLY A 133 -17.90 4.51 5.50
CA GLY A 133 -18.58 5.74 5.94
C GLY A 133 -17.72 6.63 6.85
N ASN A 134 -16.45 6.34 7.01
CA ASN A 134 -15.51 7.11 7.80
C ASN A 134 -14.66 7.98 6.86
N HIS A 135 -15.19 9.15 6.50
CA HIS A 135 -14.53 10.06 5.57
C HIS A 135 -13.30 10.71 6.21
N ARG A 136 -12.13 10.36 5.72
CA ARG A 136 -10.84 10.94 6.09
C ARG A 136 -10.32 11.85 4.98
N HIS A 137 -9.29 12.62 5.27
CA HIS A 137 -8.65 13.48 4.28
C HIS A 137 -8.08 12.63 3.13
N GLU A 138 -8.33 13.07 1.91
CA GLU A 138 -7.88 12.42 0.70
C GLU A 138 -6.35 12.47 0.59
N ILE A 139 -5.78 11.36 0.14
CA ILE A 139 -4.36 11.22 -0.22
C ILE A 139 -4.30 11.09 -1.73
N SER A 140 -4.06 12.19 -2.41
CA SER A 140 -4.06 12.29 -3.88
C SER A 140 -3.02 13.29 -4.37
N GLU A 141 -2.81 13.35 -5.68
CA GLU A 141 -1.94 14.35 -6.30
C GLU A 141 -2.39 15.78 -5.96
N ASN A 142 -3.71 16.03 -5.89
CA ASN A 142 -4.26 17.33 -5.54
C ASN A 142 -3.87 17.79 -4.12
N THR A 143 -3.78 16.85 -3.18
CA THR A 143 -3.48 17.16 -1.76
C THR A 143 -2.00 17.16 -1.44
N LEU A 144 -1.21 16.32 -2.12
CA LEU A 144 0.23 16.17 -1.89
C LEU A 144 1.10 16.96 -2.86
N GLY A 145 0.59 17.31 -4.05
CA GLY A 145 1.34 18.00 -5.11
C GLY A 145 2.26 17.09 -5.92
N ILE A 146 2.19 15.78 -5.71
CA ILE A 146 2.96 14.76 -6.43
C ILE A 146 2.05 13.57 -6.76
N PRO A 147 2.36 12.76 -7.79
CA PRO A 147 1.58 11.58 -8.15
C PRO A 147 1.38 10.61 -7.00
N VAL A 148 0.16 10.07 -6.89
CA VAL A 148 -0.22 9.07 -5.89
C VAL A 148 -0.80 7.85 -6.57
N ILE A 149 -0.26 6.68 -6.27
CA ILE A 149 -0.82 5.38 -6.65
C ILE A 149 -1.39 4.74 -5.39
N SER A 150 -2.61 4.27 -5.45
CA SER A 150 -3.22 3.49 -4.38
C SER A 150 -3.24 2.00 -4.72
N ILE A 151 -2.96 1.17 -3.73
CA ILE A 151 -3.05 -0.29 -3.82
C ILE A 151 -3.84 -0.79 -2.62
N GLY A 152 -4.79 -1.70 -2.84
CA GLY A 152 -5.55 -2.25 -1.72
C GLY A 152 -6.22 -3.57 -2.01
N ILE A 153 -6.64 -4.23 -0.94
CA ILE A 153 -7.42 -5.47 -0.96
C ILE A 153 -8.71 -5.21 -0.21
N PRO A 154 -9.89 -5.58 -0.77
CA PRO A 154 -11.14 -5.55 -0.04
C PRO A 154 -11.14 -6.59 1.10
N THR A 155 -11.17 -6.11 2.34
CA THR A 155 -11.08 -6.94 3.55
C THR A 155 -12.39 -7.01 4.32
N VAL A 156 -13.29 -6.07 4.06
CA VAL A 156 -14.62 -6.00 4.67
C VAL A 156 -15.68 -5.80 3.60
N VAL A 157 -16.91 -6.24 3.89
CA VAL A 157 -18.08 -5.98 3.06
C VAL A 157 -19.28 -5.64 3.95
N SER A 158 -20.09 -4.67 3.53
CA SER A 158 -21.32 -4.32 4.25
C SER A 158 -22.35 -5.46 4.15
N THR A 159 -23.06 -5.73 5.25
CA THR A 159 -24.18 -6.68 5.27
C THR A 159 -25.28 -6.30 4.28
N SER A 160 -25.44 -5.01 3.98
CA SER A 160 -26.37 -4.53 2.95
C SER A 160 -25.98 -4.96 1.53
N VAL A 161 -24.70 -5.11 1.24
CA VAL A 161 -24.18 -5.63 -0.06
C VAL A 161 -24.48 -7.12 -0.19
N ILE A 162 -24.42 -7.88 0.91
CA ILE A 162 -24.68 -9.33 0.91
C ILE A 162 -26.18 -9.64 0.83
N LYS A 163 -26.98 -8.95 1.65
CA LYS A 163 -28.42 -9.24 1.82
C LYS A 163 -29.34 -8.44 0.88
N GLY A 164 -28.78 -7.46 0.15
CA GLY A 164 -29.54 -6.48 -0.64
C GLY A 164 -30.07 -5.33 0.23
N LYS A 165 -30.58 -4.27 -0.44
CA LYS A 165 -30.91 -2.96 0.18
C LYS A 165 -31.90 -3.02 1.35
N ASN A 166 -32.68 -4.08 1.50
CA ASN A 166 -33.71 -4.20 2.55
C ASN A 166 -33.28 -5.08 3.75
N GLY A 167 -32.05 -5.54 3.83
CA GLY A 167 -31.63 -6.50 4.86
C GLY A 167 -30.34 -6.16 5.63
N GLY A 168 -29.77 -4.97 5.45
CA GLY A 168 -28.53 -4.58 6.11
C GLY A 168 -28.79 -3.78 7.38
N ASP A 169 -28.11 -4.18 8.44
CA ASP A 169 -28.11 -3.52 9.76
C ASP A 169 -26.92 -2.55 9.93
N GLY A 170 -26.26 -2.16 8.82
CA GLY A 170 -25.11 -1.27 8.82
C GLY A 170 -23.80 -1.89 9.30
N MET A 171 -23.79 -3.21 9.56
CA MET A 171 -22.57 -3.91 9.97
C MET A 171 -21.68 -4.22 8.77
N PHE A 172 -20.39 -4.33 9.06
CA PHE A 172 -19.38 -4.86 8.13
C PHE A 172 -18.93 -6.24 8.63
N VAL A 173 -18.69 -7.13 7.68
CA VAL A 173 -18.19 -8.47 7.94
C VAL A 173 -16.91 -8.72 7.14
N THR A 174 -16.09 -9.60 7.66
CA THR A 174 -14.81 -10.00 7.06
C THR A 174 -14.77 -11.51 6.82
N PRO A 175 -13.95 -12.03 5.90
CA PRO A 175 -13.79 -13.48 5.70
C PRO A 175 -13.27 -14.16 6.97
N ARG A 176 -13.62 -15.44 7.14
CA ARG A 176 -13.11 -16.23 8.26
C ARG A 176 -11.58 -16.35 8.27
N GLU A 177 -10.96 -16.39 7.07
CA GLU A 177 -9.51 -16.50 6.90
C GLU A 177 -8.82 -15.12 6.76
N ILE A 178 -9.37 -14.06 7.36
CA ILE A 178 -8.86 -12.69 7.20
C ILE A 178 -7.38 -12.57 7.55
N ASP A 179 -6.91 -13.25 8.60
CA ASP A 179 -5.49 -13.22 9.00
C ASP A 179 -4.58 -13.68 7.86
N ARG A 180 -4.98 -14.78 7.18
CA ARG A 180 -4.23 -15.35 6.06
C ARG A 180 -4.30 -14.47 4.81
N ILE A 181 -5.46 -13.86 4.56
CA ILE A 181 -5.64 -12.93 3.44
C ILE A 181 -4.74 -11.72 3.62
N ILE A 182 -4.71 -11.12 4.80
CA ILE A 182 -3.88 -9.97 5.13
C ILE A 182 -2.39 -10.33 5.02
N GLU A 183 -1.95 -11.44 5.60
CA GLU A 183 -0.54 -11.84 5.58
C GLU A 183 -0.04 -12.12 4.16
N HIS A 184 -0.79 -12.93 3.39
CA HIS A 184 -0.41 -13.24 2.01
C HIS A 184 -0.55 -12.04 1.08
N GLY A 185 -1.60 -11.23 1.28
CA GLY A 185 -1.82 -10.01 0.52
C GLY A 185 -0.73 -8.97 0.76
N ALA A 186 -0.32 -8.79 2.02
CA ALA A 186 0.76 -7.88 2.36
C ALA A 186 2.09 -8.30 1.72
N LYS A 187 2.45 -9.58 1.80
CA LYS A 187 3.65 -10.11 1.12
C LYS A 187 3.59 -9.96 -0.40
N LEU A 188 2.43 -10.24 -1.00
CA LEU A 188 2.26 -10.10 -2.46
C LEU A 188 2.41 -8.64 -2.90
N ILE A 189 1.74 -7.70 -2.23
CA ILE A 189 1.82 -6.27 -2.56
C ILE A 189 3.24 -5.74 -2.34
N ALA A 190 3.87 -6.04 -1.20
CA ALA A 190 5.23 -5.60 -0.93
C ALA A 190 6.23 -6.14 -1.97
N MET A 191 6.13 -7.43 -2.32
CA MET A 191 6.96 -8.02 -3.38
C MET A 191 6.70 -7.38 -4.74
N THR A 192 5.45 -7.06 -5.08
CA THR A 192 5.12 -6.30 -6.29
C THR A 192 5.85 -4.96 -6.32
N VAL A 193 5.81 -4.20 -5.22
CA VAL A 193 6.52 -2.92 -5.09
C VAL A 193 8.03 -3.12 -5.18
N ASN A 194 8.59 -4.09 -4.46
CA ASN A 194 10.02 -4.35 -4.44
C ASN A 194 10.55 -4.73 -5.84
N VAL A 195 9.88 -5.63 -6.55
CA VAL A 195 10.28 -6.06 -7.91
C VAL A 195 10.17 -4.90 -8.90
N CYS A 196 9.11 -4.08 -8.82
CA CYS A 196 8.95 -2.92 -9.70
C CYS A 196 10.04 -1.86 -9.51
N LEU A 197 10.46 -1.63 -8.27
CA LEU A 197 11.39 -0.55 -7.94
C LEU A 197 12.85 -1.02 -7.96
N GLN A 198 13.16 -2.24 -7.52
CA GLN A 198 14.52 -2.77 -7.44
C GLN A 198 14.80 -3.75 -8.59
N LYS A 199 14.76 -3.26 -9.82
CA LYS A 199 14.86 -4.08 -11.07
C LYS A 199 16.17 -4.86 -11.21
N ASN A 200 17.20 -4.49 -10.47
CA ASN A 200 18.53 -5.10 -10.55
C ASN A 200 18.70 -6.27 -9.55
N ILE A 201 17.69 -6.59 -8.76
CA ILE A 201 17.70 -7.68 -7.78
C ILE A 201 16.68 -8.74 -8.21
N ASP A 202 17.10 -10.00 -8.21
CA ASP A 202 16.20 -11.11 -8.50
C ASP A 202 15.06 -11.20 -7.45
N ALA A 203 13.86 -11.58 -7.89
CA ALA A 203 12.68 -11.64 -7.02
C ALA A 203 12.86 -12.62 -5.84
N LYS A 204 13.65 -13.71 -6.00
CA LYS A 204 13.92 -14.65 -4.92
C LYS A 204 14.86 -14.05 -3.88
N ASP A 205 15.85 -13.28 -4.34
CA ASP A 205 16.79 -12.58 -3.46
C ASP A 205 16.04 -11.49 -2.67
N LEU A 206 15.18 -10.71 -3.34
CA LEU A 206 14.30 -9.74 -2.69
C LEU A 206 13.44 -10.41 -1.61
N PHE A 207 12.82 -11.55 -1.93
CA PHE A 207 12.01 -12.29 -0.96
C PHE A 207 12.82 -12.77 0.23
N SER A 208 14.07 -13.18 0.03
CA SER A 208 14.97 -13.62 1.11
C SER A 208 15.41 -12.47 2.01
N LEU A 209 15.43 -11.24 1.50
CA LEU A 209 15.82 -10.04 2.26
C LEU A 209 14.70 -9.53 3.18
N VAL A 210 13.43 -9.72 2.81
CA VAL A 210 12.28 -9.07 3.47
C VAL A 210 11.20 -10.07 3.92
N GLY A 211 11.29 -11.35 3.54
CA GLY A 211 10.26 -12.38 3.74
C GLY A 211 10.24 -13.11 5.09
#